data_ca1373f9195368b0f432e97519c58e2d
#
_entry.id   ca1373f9195368b0f432e97519c58e2d
#
_cell.length_a   1.000
_cell.length_b   1.000
_cell.length_c   1.000
_cell.angle_alpha   90.00
_cell.angle_beta   90.00
_cell.angle_gamma   90.00
#
_symmetry.space_group_name_H-M   'P 1'
#
loop_
_entity.id
_entity.type
_entity.pdbx_description
1 polymer ?
#
loop_
_entity_poly.entity_id
_entity_poly.type
_entity_poly.pdbx_seq_one_letter_code
_entity_poly.pdbx_strand_id
1 'polypeptide(L)'
;GLPIVEGKALLYKNLAGVDAIPLALEQKSVDEMVQTIENLQNSFAGIHLEDISAPKCFEIEEKLQQRLNIPVYHDDQEGTAIVVLAGLINAAKIKGKPLNELRVVINGVGASGVATAKLCIQAGITHLTLVDRQGVLREEDPTLNPYQRALLRQVIKPSVENKDLATAVVNQDVFLGLSEADVLTPALIKSMNQDPIIFALANPKPEIEPDLAQANGVRLLATGSSKYPNQVNNILAFPGLFKGLLAAKGRKVDVGLQMTVARSLAAMISEPTAEKFIPNVFDGGVVDTVFNAVLDYIKQEKTTAEEGT
;
A
#
# COMPACT_ATOMS: atom_id res chain seq x y z
N GLY A 1 13.52 -10.03 11.42
CA GLY A 1 13.55 -8.54 11.51
C GLY A 1 14.89 -7.93 11.14
N LEU A 2 16.00 -8.18 11.89
CA LEU A 2 17.24 -7.43 11.68
C LEU A 2 17.78 -7.44 10.24
N PRO A 3 17.92 -8.56 9.51
CA PRO A 3 18.40 -8.55 8.13
C PRO A 3 17.56 -7.73 7.17
N ILE A 4 16.26 -7.60 7.41
CA ILE A 4 15.35 -6.80 6.59
C ILE A 4 15.65 -5.32 6.74
N VAL A 5 15.75 -4.83 7.98
CA VAL A 5 16.02 -3.41 8.25
C VAL A 5 17.46 -3.02 7.90
N GLU A 6 18.43 -3.95 7.98
CA GLU A 6 19.80 -3.75 7.46
C GLU A 6 19.79 -3.57 5.94
N GLY A 7 19.03 -4.41 5.22
CA GLY A 7 18.83 -4.29 3.78
C GLY A 7 18.19 -2.95 3.41
N LYS A 8 17.16 -2.52 4.14
CA LYS A 8 16.53 -1.20 3.92
C LYS A 8 17.47 -0.04 4.22
N ALA A 9 18.28 -0.11 5.27
CA ALA A 9 19.30 0.91 5.56
C ALA A 9 20.30 1.07 4.40
N LEU A 10 20.72 -0.06 3.81
CA LEU A 10 21.59 -0.06 2.64
C LEU A 10 20.94 0.58 1.42
N LEU A 11 19.65 0.29 1.18
CA LEU A 11 18.85 0.89 0.09
C LEU A 11 18.68 2.40 0.28
N TYR A 12 18.40 2.87 1.49
CA TYR A 12 18.35 4.30 1.80
C TYR A 12 19.65 5.00 1.43
N LYS A 13 20.78 4.42 1.84
CA LYS A 13 22.11 5.00 1.55
C LYS A 13 22.40 5.04 0.06
N ASN A 14 22.22 3.91 -0.62
CA ASN A 14 22.60 3.78 -2.03
C ASN A 14 21.67 4.55 -2.99
N LEU A 15 20.38 4.58 -2.72
CA LEU A 15 19.40 5.17 -3.64
C LEU A 15 19.09 6.64 -3.34
N ALA A 16 19.10 7.02 -2.08
CA ALA A 16 18.66 8.34 -1.64
C ALA A 16 19.76 9.17 -0.95
N GLY A 17 20.90 8.58 -0.62
CA GLY A 17 21.95 9.23 0.17
C GLY A 17 21.57 9.47 1.63
N VAL A 18 20.51 8.81 2.11
CA VAL A 18 20.01 8.92 3.48
C VAL A 18 20.73 7.90 4.37
N ASP A 19 21.27 8.36 5.50
CA ASP A 19 21.83 7.49 6.52
C ASP A 19 20.70 6.92 7.38
N ALA A 20 20.58 5.60 7.42
CA ALA A 20 19.63 4.88 8.25
C ALA A 20 20.33 3.91 9.18
N ILE A 21 19.88 3.84 10.41
CA ILE A 21 20.43 2.95 11.44
C ILE A 21 19.43 1.84 11.70
N PRO A 22 19.74 0.57 11.38
CA PRO A 22 18.85 -0.56 11.62
C PRO A 22 18.79 -0.87 13.12
N LEU A 23 17.57 -0.96 13.65
CA LEU A 23 17.31 -1.30 15.04
C LEU A 23 16.29 -2.44 15.10
N ALA A 24 16.63 -3.53 15.76
CA ALA A 24 15.71 -4.61 16.06
C ALA A 24 15.27 -4.52 17.52
N LEU A 25 13.99 -4.26 17.74
CA LEU A 25 13.41 -4.16 19.07
C LEU A 25 12.74 -5.47 19.46
N GLU A 26 12.81 -5.81 20.75
CA GLU A 26 12.03 -6.92 21.30
C GLU A 26 10.52 -6.59 21.21
N GLN A 27 9.72 -7.58 20.79
CA GLN A 27 8.27 -7.45 20.73
C GLN A 27 7.66 -7.38 22.13
N LYS A 28 7.17 -6.21 22.50
CA LYS A 28 6.54 -5.91 23.79
C LYS A 28 5.11 -5.40 23.60
N SER A 29 4.51 -4.88 24.65
CA SER A 29 3.21 -4.19 24.57
C SER A 29 3.33 -2.94 23.68
N VAL A 30 2.20 -2.45 23.15
CA VAL A 30 2.14 -1.22 22.34
C VAL A 30 2.79 -0.06 23.09
N ASP A 31 2.42 0.16 24.35
CA ASP A 31 2.91 1.31 25.12
C ASP A 31 4.42 1.24 25.40
N GLU A 32 4.95 0.05 25.68
CA GLU A 32 6.40 -0.13 25.85
C GLU A 32 7.17 0.09 24.57
N MET A 33 6.65 -0.37 23.43
CA MET A 33 7.28 -0.13 22.10
C MET A 33 7.24 1.35 21.76
N VAL A 34 6.11 2.01 21.94
CA VAL A 34 5.95 3.45 21.71
C VAL A 34 6.90 4.25 22.58
N GLN A 35 6.98 3.95 23.88
CA GLN A 35 7.90 4.64 24.79
C GLN A 35 9.37 4.41 24.45
N THR A 36 9.73 3.22 24.01
CA THR A 36 11.09 2.91 23.57
C THR A 36 11.49 3.76 22.36
N ILE A 37 10.61 3.84 21.35
CA ILE A 37 10.87 4.61 20.13
C ILE A 37 10.85 6.12 20.43
N GLU A 38 9.93 6.59 21.27
CA GLU A 38 9.87 7.99 21.70
C GLU A 38 11.17 8.44 22.37
N ASN A 39 11.78 7.61 23.20
CA ASN A 39 13.06 7.91 23.84
C ASN A 39 14.24 8.05 22.85
N LEU A 40 14.11 7.52 21.64
CA LEU A 40 15.13 7.58 20.59
C LEU A 40 14.99 8.82 19.68
N GLN A 41 13.85 9.53 19.70
CA GLN A 41 13.54 10.57 18.70
C GLN A 41 14.59 11.67 18.57
N ASN A 42 15.26 12.03 19.67
CA ASN A 42 16.29 13.09 19.66
C ASN A 42 17.56 12.70 18.88
N SER A 43 17.74 11.43 18.57
CA SER A 43 18.88 10.92 17.80
C SER A 43 18.59 10.77 16.31
N PHE A 44 17.33 10.91 15.90
CA PHE A 44 16.89 10.63 14.54
C PHE A 44 16.02 11.76 13.97
N ALA A 45 16.03 11.85 12.64
CA ALA A 45 15.20 12.81 11.91
C ALA A 45 13.90 12.18 11.34
N GLY A 46 13.71 10.88 11.53
CA GLY A 46 12.50 10.15 11.13
C GLY A 46 12.56 8.69 11.60
N ILE A 47 11.42 8.04 11.62
CA ILE A 47 11.26 6.63 12.03
C ILE A 47 10.60 5.85 10.91
N HIS A 48 11.24 4.77 10.49
CA HIS A 48 10.70 3.77 9.57
C HIS A 48 10.36 2.50 10.37
N LEU A 49 9.09 2.16 10.42
CA LEU A 49 8.58 0.95 11.06
C LEU A 49 8.51 -0.20 10.06
N GLU A 50 8.82 -1.40 10.52
CA GLU A 50 8.87 -2.61 9.71
C GLU A 50 8.47 -3.83 10.54
N ASP A 51 7.84 -4.83 9.91
CA ASP A 51 7.53 -6.15 10.50
C ASP A 51 6.69 -6.12 11.79
N ILE A 52 5.78 -5.14 11.92
CA ILE A 52 4.85 -5.09 13.04
C ILE A 52 3.48 -5.61 12.59
N SER A 53 3.01 -6.69 13.20
CA SER A 53 1.74 -7.32 12.82
C SER A 53 0.51 -6.47 13.17
N ALA A 54 -0.54 -6.56 12.32
CA ALA A 54 -1.85 -6.00 12.63
C ALA A 54 -2.55 -6.80 13.76
N PRO A 55 -3.39 -6.18 14.60
CA PRO A 55 -3.76 -4.75 14.58
C PRO A 55 -2.78 -3.83 15.32
N LYS A 56 -1.77 -4.39 15.98
CA LYS A 56 -0.80 -3.68 16.84
C LYS A 56 -0.05 -2.58 16.10
N CYS A 57 0.29 -2.82 14.83
CA CYS A 57 1.01 -1.85 14.00
C CYS A 57 0.25 -0.51 13.86
N PHE A 58 -1.06 -0.55 13.72
CA PHE A 58 -1.88 0.65 13.57
C PHE A 58 -1.82 1.54 14.81
N GLU A 59 -1.99 0.92 15.99
CA GLU A 59 -1.96 1.64 17.25
C GLU A 59 -0.58 2.23 17.56
N ILE A 60 0.49 1.48 17.28
CA ILE A 60 1.86 1.95 17.47
C ILE A 60 2.12 3.15 16.57
N GLU A 61 1.80 3.05 15.29
CA GLU A 61 2.00 4.14 14.34
C GLU A 61 1.21 5.39 14.73
N GLU A 62 -0.08 5.27 15.02
CA GLU A 62 -0.92 6.41 15.45
C GLU A 62 -0.38 7.09 16.70
N LYS A 63 0.02 6.32 17.73
CA LYS A 63 0.60 6.89 18.97
C LYS A 63 1.93 7.58 18.69
N LEU A 64 2.79 7.02 17.86
CA LEU A 64 4.06 7.64 17.50
C LEU A 64 3.85 8.91 16.68
N GLN A 65 2.96 8.92 15.70
CA GLN A 65 2.61 10.12 14.91
C GLN A 65 2.04 11.26 15.77
N GLN A 66 1.38 10.93 16.89
CA GLN A 66 0.87 11.94 17.84
C GLN A 66 1.96 12.46 18.79
N ARG A 67 2.90 11.63 19.20
CA ARG A 67 3.91 11.95 20.23
C ARG A 67 5.21 12.48 19.67
N LEU A 68 5.61 12.05 18.48
CA LEU A 68 6.88 12.43 17.87
C LEU A 68 6.77 13.73 17.06
N ASN A 69 7.84 14.51 17.10
CA ASN A 69 8.01 15.70 16.26
C ASN A 69 8.72 15.43 14.93
N ILE A 70 9.01 14.16 14.65
CA ILE A 70 9.67 13.67 13.44
C ILE A 70 8.71 12.73 12.69
N PRO A 71 8.85 12.58 11.36
CA PRO A 71 7.98 11.71 10.58
C PRO A 71 8.10 10.25 11.00
N VAL A 72 6.95 9.58 11.04
CA VAL A 72 6.80 8.14 11.26
C VAL A 72 6.13 7.54 10.03
N TYR A 73 6.67 6.47 9.53
CA TYR A 73 6.22 5.75 8.35
C TYR A 73 6.29 4.25 8.58
N HIS A 74 5.27 3.53 8.18
CA HIS A 74 5.21 2.07 8.29
C HIS A 74 5.17 1.45 6.90
N ASP A 75 6.27 0.84 6.48
CA ASP A 75 6.45 0.42 5.09
C ASP A 75 5.49 -0.70 4.64
N ASP A 76 5.21 -1.67 5.51
CA ASP A 76 4.24 -2.75 5.21
C ASP A 76 2.81 -2.24 5.02
N GLN A 77 2.48 -1.07 5.55
CA GLN A 77 1.21 -0.41 5.35
C GLN A 77 1.29 0.54 4.16
N GLU A 78 1.98 1.64 4.33
CA GLU A 78 1.95 2.80 3.44
C GLU A 78 2.71 2.55 2.13
N GLY A 79 3.87 1.89 2.20
CA GLY A 79 4.68 1.60 1.01
C GLY A 79 3.93 0.69 0.03
N THR A 80 3.33 -0.38 0.54
CA THR A 80 2.52 -1.29 -0.27
C THR A 80 1.30 -0.56 -0.86
N ALA A 81 0.56 0.20 -0.06
CA ALA A 81 -0.63 0.93 -0.51
C ALA A 81 -0.30 1.95 -1.61
N ILE A 82 0.80 2.70 -1.47
CA ILE A 82 1.27 3.68 -2.46
C ILE A 82 1.55 3.00 -3.80
N VAL A 83 2.32 1.92 -3.81
CA VAL A 83 2.72 1.25 -5.06
C VAL A 83 1.54 0.53 -5.71
N VAL A 84 0.66 -0.10 -4.90
CA VAL A 84 -0.58 -0.72 -5.41
C VAL A 84 -1.47 0.33 -6.08
N LEU A 85 -1.68 1.47 -5.43
CA LEU A 85 -2.50 2.54 -6.03
C LEU A 85 -1.86 3.10 -7.31
N ALA A 86 -0.54 3.29 -7.34
CA ALA A 86 0.15 3.74 -8.55
C ALA A 86 -0.09 2.79 -9.73
N GLY A 87 0.06 1.48 -9.50
CA GLY A 87 -0.23 0.46 -10.51
C GLY A 87 -1.70 0.43 -10.89
N LEU A 88 -2.61 0.55 -9.93
CA LEU A 88 -4.05 0.53 -10.18
C LEU A 88 -4.51 1.74 -11.03
N ILE A 89 -3.95 2.93 -10.81
CA ILE A 89 -4.20 4.12 -11.64
C ILE A 89 -3.89 3.82 -13.11
N ASN A 90 -2.75 3.22 -13.39
CA ASN A 90 -2.33 2.92 -14.76
C ASN A 90 -3.09 1.73 -15.35
N ALA A 91 -3.34 0.67 -14.58
CA ALA A 91 -4.15 -0.46 -15.02
C ALA A 91 -5.58 -0.05 -15.36
N ALA A 92 -6.18 0.87 -14.60
CA ALA A 92 -7.48 1.46 -14.88
C ALA A 92 -7.49 2.22 -16.21
N LYS A 93 -6.44 2.99 -16.53
CA LYS A 93 -6.28 3.66 -17.85
C LYS A 93 -6.26 2.65 -18.99
N ILE A 94 -5.49 1.56 -18.86
CA ILE A 94 -5.42 0.49 -19.88
C ILE A 94 -6.79 -0.18 -20.07
N LYS A 95 -7.49 -0.44 -18.96
CA LYS A 95 -8.86 -1.00 -18.99
C LYS A 95 -9.89 -0.03 -19.57
N GLY A 96 -9.59 1.26 -19.62
CA GLY A 96 -10.52 2.30 -20.06
C GLY A 96 -11.65 2.57 -19.09
N LYS A 97 -11.44 2.31 -17.79
CA LYS A 97 -12.45 2.49 -16.74
C LYS A 97 -11.94 3.43 -15.65
N PRO A 98 -12.67 4.49 -15.27
CA PRO A 98 -12.24 5.40 -14.22
C PRO A 98 -12.19 4.72 -12.85
N LEU A 99 -11.30 5.18 -11.97
CA LEU A 99 -11.08 4.55 -10.65
C LEU A 99 -12.35 4.42 -9.81
N ASN A 100 -13.20 5.44 -9.80
CA ASN A 100 -14.43 5.46 -9.01
C ASN A 100 -15.52 4.51 -9.50
N GLU A 101 -15.37 3.95 -10.71
CA GLU A 101 -16.27 2.94 -11.26
C GLU A 101 -15.74 1.51 -11.10
N LEU A 102 -14.50 1.35 -10.67
CA LEU A 102 -13.92 0.03 -10.44
C LEU A 102 -14.60 -0.68 -9.27
N ARG A 103 -14.90 -1.95 -9.48
CA ARG A 103 -15.35 -2.88 -8.44
C ARG A 103 -14.16 -3.70 -7.99
N VAL A 104 -13.77 -3.55 -6.73
CA VAL A 104 -12.51 -4.08 -6.21
C VAL A 104 -12.74 -5.05 -5.06
N VAL A 105 -12.10 -6.20 -5.11
CA VAL A 105 -11.97 -7.11 -3.96
C VAL A 105 -10.57 -6.97 -3.39
N ILE A 106 -10.47 -6.72 -2.09
CA ILE A 106 -9.23 -6.82 -1.32
C ILE A 106 -9.30 -8.09 -0.49
N ASN A 107 -8.46 -9.06 -0.80
CA ASN A 107 -8.33 -10.31 -0.09
C ASN A 107 -7.11 -10.29 0.83
N GLY A 108 -7.36 -10.19 2.12
CA GLY A 108 -6.37 -9.95 3.16
C GLY A 108 -6.47 -8.53 3.72
N VAL A 109 -7.10 -8.38 4.89
CA VAL A 109 -7.35 -7.07 5.54
C VAL A 109 -6.50 -6.96 6.82
N GLY A 110 -5.20 -7.28 6.66
CA GLY A 110 -4.13 -7.03 7.65
C GLY A 110 -3.55 -5.63 7.49
N ALA A 111 -2.27 -5.45 7.85
CA ALA A 111 -1.57 -4.17 7.79
C ALA A 111 -1.66 -3.51 6.40
N SER A 112 -1.17 -4.20 5.37
CA SER A 112 -1.19 -3.70 3.98
C SER A 112 -2.60 -3.58 3.42
N GLY A 113 -3.50 -4.52 3.73
CA GLY A 113 -4.87 -4.49 3.24
C GLY A 113 -5.69 -3.31 3.76
N VAL A 114 -5.57 -2.99 5.06
CA VAL A 114 -6.21 -1.80 5.66
C VAL A 114 -5.67 -0.52 5.03
N ALA A 115 -4.36 -0.39 4.89
CA ALA A 115 -3.73 0.79 4.29
C ALA A 115 -4.11 0.95 2.81
N THR A 116 -4.09 -0.14 2.04
CA THR A 116 -4.51 -0.15 0.64
C THR A 116 -5.98 0.24 0.49
N ALA A 117 -6.87 -0.29 1.33
CA ALA A 117 -8.29 0.06 1.33
C ALA A 117 -8.50 1.55 1.64
N LYS A 118 -7.83 2.10 2.66
CA LYS A 118 -7.87 3.54 2.97
C LYS A 118 -7.48 4.39 1.75
N LEU A 119 -6.38 4.03 1.10
CA LEU A 119 -5.88 4.80 -0.04
C LEU A 119 -6.78 4.65 -1.28
N CYS A 120 -7.35 3.48 -1.52
CA CYS A 120 -8.36 3.25 -2.56
C CYS A 120 -9.62 4.10 -2.34
N ILE A 121 -10.14 4.15 -1.11
CA ILE A 121 -11.29 4.98 -0.75
C ILE A 121 -10.98 6.46 -1.00
N GLN A 122 -9.81 6.92 -0.58
CA GLN A 122 -9.37 8.31 -0.82
C GLN A 122 -9.23 8.62 -2.32
N ALA A 123 -8.89 7.62 -3.14
CA ALA A 123 -8.84 7.74 -4.60
C ALA A 123 -10.23 7.74 -5.26
N GLY A 124 -11.31 7.59 -4.48
CA GLY A 124 -12.69 7.57 -4.96
C GLY A 124 -13.24 6.17 -5.25
N ILE A 125 -12.51 5.11 -4.96
CA ILE A 125 -12.98 3.73 -5.13
C ILE A 125 -13.85 3.35 -3.93
N THR A 126 -15.16 3.38 -4.11
CA THR A 126 -16.14 3.07 -3.05
C THR A 126 -16.77 1.69 -3.18
N HIS A 127 -16.71 1.07 -4.36
CA HIS A 127 -17.15 -0.31 -4.59
C HIS A 127 -16.03 -1.28 -4.16
N LEU A 128 -15.82 -1.40 -2.86
CA LEU A 128 -14.78 -2.22 -2.23
C LEU A 128 -15.41 -3.37 -1.46
N THR A 129 -15.03 -4.60 -1.78
CA THR A 129 -15.37 -5.80 -1.01
C THR A 129 -14.11 -6.25 -0.26
N LEU A 130 -14.18 -6.25 1.06
CA LEU A 130 -13.08 -6.65 1.94
C LEU A 130 -13.27 -8.10 2.38
N VAL A 131 -12.26 -8.92 2.18
CA VAL A 131 -12.30 -10.37 2.46
C VAL A 131 -11.10 -10.74 3.33
N ASP A 132 -11.32 -11.54 4.34
CA ASP A 132 -10.27 -12.17 5.14
C ASP A 132 -10.46 -13.70 5.21
N ARG A 133 -9.77 -14.36 6.14
CA ARG A 133 -9.89 -15.83 6.33
C ARG A 133 -11.29 -16.29 6.74
N GLN A 134 -12.11 -15.41 7.30
CA GLN A 134 -13.48 -15.72 7.70
C GLN A 134 -14.48 -15.39 6.57
N GLY A 135 -13.98 -14.83 5.46
CA GLY A 135 -14.76 -14.44 4.31
C GLY A 135 -15.01 -12.94 4.21
N VAL A 136 -16.07 -12.54 3.53
CA VAL A 136 -16.46 -11.14 3.34
C VAL A 136 -16.73 -10.47 4.69
N LEU A 137 -16.00 -9.41 4.99
CA LEU A 137 -16.17 -8.64 6.22
C LEU A 137 -17.51 -7.88 6.19
N ARG A 138 -18.20 -7.89 7.31
CA ARG A 138 -19.44 -7.14 7.54
C ARG A 138 -19.34 -6.34 8.83
N GLU A 139 -19.91 -5.14 8.85
CA GLU A 139 -19.78 -4.21 9.99
C GLU A 139 -20.24 -4.82 11.32
N GLU A 140 -21.21 -5.71 11.25
CA GLU A 140 -21.82 -6.40 12.40
C GLU A 140 -20.93 -7.52 12.99
N ASP A 141 -19.82 -7.88 12.31
CA ASP A 141 -18.94 -8.95 12.76
C ASP A 141 -18.22 -8.53 14.03
N PRO A 142 -18.37 -9.27 15.15
CA PRO A 142 -17.76 -8.91 16.43
C PRO A 142 -16.24 -9.08 16.44
N THR A 143 -15.66 -9.83 15.51
CA THR A 143 -14.22 -10.10 15.44
C THR A 143 -13.43 -8.98 14.79
N LEU A 144 -14.10 -8.02 14.17
CA LEU A 144 -13.44 -6.89 13.50
C LEU A 144 -12.72 -5.99 14.50
N ASN A 145 -11.49 -5.64 14.16
CA ASN A 145 -10.79 -4.56 14.84
C ASN A 145 -11.38 -3.18 14.45
N PRO A 146 -11.09 -2.11 15.23
CA PRO A 146 -11.63 -0.77 14.96
C PRO A 146 -11.28 -0.23 13.55
N TYR A 147 -10.12 -0.56 13.02
CA TYR A 147 -9.63 -0.10 11.71
C TYR A 147 -10.42 -0.72 10.56
N GLN A 148 -10.65 -2.03 10.61
CA GLN A 148 -11.49 -2.73 9.64
C GLN A 148 -12.93 -2.21 9.67
N ARG A 149 -13.49 -2.02 10.87
CA ARG A 149 -14.85 -1.48 11.04
C ARG A 149 -14.99 -0.05 10.49
N ALA A 150 -13.98 0.79 10.68
CA ALA A 150 -13.96 2.15 10.13
C ALA A 150 -13.95 2.16 8.58
N LEU A 151 -13.27 1.22 7.94
CA LEU A 151 -13.30 1.06 6.48
C LEU A 151 -14.69 0.70 5.97
N LEU A 152 -15.34 -0.28 6.61
CA LEU A 152 -16.66 -0.78 6.17
C LEU A 152 -17.76 0.29 6.21
N ARG A 153 -17.60 1.32 7.01
CA ARG A 153 -18.51 2.49 7.06
C ARG A 153 -18.34 3.44 5.88
N GLN A 154 -17.25 3.34 5.15
CA GLN A 154 -16.89 4.25 4.05
C GLN A 154 -17.11 3.63 2.66
N VAL A 155 -17.42 2.33 2.60
CA VAL A 155 -17.58 1.60 1.34
C VAL A 155 -19.05 1.26 1.10
N ILE A 156 -19.40 1.06 -0.18
CA ILE A 156 -20.73 0.57 -0.56
C ILE A 156 -20.81 -0.90 -0.14
N LYS A 157 -21.82 -1.22 0.68
CA LYS A 157 -22.02 -2.59 1.18
C LYS A 157 -22.16 -3.56 0.00
N PRO A 158 -21.30 -4.60 -0.07
CA PRO A 158 -21.38 -5.57 -1.15
C PRO A 158 -22.70 -6.36 -1.05
N SER A 159 -23.39 -6.48 -2.19
CA SER A 159 -24.59 -7.32 -2.32
C SER A 159 -24.18 -8.77 -2.58
N VAL A 160 -23.57 -9.42 -1.58
CA VAL A 160 -23.18 -10.83 -1.67
C VAL A 160 -23.93 -11.64 -0.59
N GLU A 161 -24.58 -12.70 -1.00
CA GLU A 161 -25.35 -13.57 -0.09
C GLU A 161 -24.41 -14.41 0.78
N ASN A 162 -23.39 -15.01 0.16
CA ASN A 162 -22.38 -15.82 0.84
C ASN A 162 -21.17 -14.98 1.23
N LYS A 163 -20.47 -15.44 2.27
CA LYS A 163 -19.25 -14.76 2.75
C LYS A 163 -17.97 -15.25 2.06
N ASP A 164 -18.01 -16.26 1.20
CA ASP A 164 -16.82 -16.85 0.60
C ASP A 164 -16.18 -15.96 -0.49
N LEU A 165 -14.90 -16.21 -0.75
CA LEU A 165 -14.15 -15.50 -1.79
C LEU A 165 -14.75 -15.74 -3.18
N ALA A 166 -15.31 -16.94 -3.44
CA ALA A 166 -15.88 -17.28 -4.73
C ALA A 166 -17.06 -16.37 -5.08
N THR A 167 -17.89 -16.04 -4.10
CA THR A 167 -18.99 -15.09 -4.28
C THR A 167 -18.48 -13.65 -4.33
N ALA A 168 -17.46 -13.32 -3.55
CA ALA A 168 -16.91 -11.96 -3.48
C ALA A 168 -16.30 -11.48 -4.80
N VAL A 169 -15.67 -12.36 -5.60
CA VAL A 169 -15.01 -12.00 -6.85
C VAL A 169 -15.93 -11.91 -8.06
N VAL A 170 -17.17 -12.37 -7.94
CA VAL A 170 -18.15 -12.33 -9.05
C VAL A 170 -18.40 -10.90 -9.52
N ASN A 171 -18.26 -10.66 -10.83
CA ASN A 171 -18.43 -9.34 -11.43
C ASN A 171 -17.55 -8.24 -10.84
N GLN A 172 -16.38 -8.58 -10.31
CA GLN A 172 -15.38 -7.60 -9.89
C GLN A 172 -14.40 -7.28 -11.03
N ASP A 173 -13.91 -6.06 -11.06
CA ASP A 173 -12.91 -5.61 -12.04
C ASP A 173 -11.49 -5.87 -11.58
N VAL A 174 -11.28 -5.85 -10.26
CA VAL A 174 -9.95 -5.90 -9.65
C VAL A 174 -9.93 -6.88 -8.49
N PHE A 175 -8.89 -7.70 -8.43
CA PHE A 175 -8.51 -8.49 -7.27
C PHE A 175 -7.17 -7.99 -6.72
N LEU A 176 -7.17 -7.55 -5.47
CA LEU A 176 -5.96 -7.19 -4.72
C LEU A 176 -5.70 -8.27 -3.68
N GLY A 177 -4.76 -9.16 -3.96
CA GLY A 177 -4.34 -10.23 -3.06
C GLY A 177 -3.24 -9.77 -2.13
N LEU A 178 -3.52 -9.81 -0.83
CA LEU A 178 -2.63 -9.40 0.26
C LEU A 178 -2.72 -10.41 1.42
N SER A 179 -2.93 -11.69 1.08
CA SER A 179 -3.26 -12.73 2.05
C SER A 179 -2.31 -13.94 1.99
N GLU A 180 -2.73 -14.99 1.33
CA GLU A 180 -2.02 -16.25 1.30
C GLU A 180 -2.03 -16.89 -0.09
N ALA A 181 -1.09 -17.82 -0.31
CA ALA A 181 -0.87 -18.47 -1.57
C ALA A 181 -2.09 -19.27 -2.07
N ASP A 182 -2.20 -19.40 -3.40
CA ASP A 182 -3.08 -20.32 -4.11
C ASP A 182 -4.60 -20.15 -3.85
N VAL A 183 -5.04 -18.99 -3.35
CA VAL A 183 -6.46 -18.73 -3.08
C VAL A 183 -7.24 -18.27 -4.30
N LEU A 184 -6.58 -17.71 -5.32
CA LEU A 184 -7.21 -17.27 -6.56
C LEU A 184 -7.07 -18.34 -7.65
N THR A 185 -8.16 -19.04 -7.95
CA THR A 185 -8.18 -20.12 -8.95
C THR A 185 -8.61 -19.61 -10.34
N PRO A 186 -8.29 -20.35 -11.43
CA PRO A 186 -8.80 -20.02 -12.76
C PRO A 186 -10.32 -19.91 -12.86
N ALA A 187 -11.07 -20.69 -12.07
CA ALA A 187 -12.52 -20.60 -12.02
C ALA A 187 -13.00 -19.28 -11.45
N LEU A 188 -12.35 -18.78 -10.40
CA LEU A 188 -12.63 -17.48 -9.80
C LEU A 188 -12.33 -16.33 -10.77
N ILE A 189 -11.22 -16.37 -11.48
CA ILE A 189 -10.88 -15.39 -12.52
C ILE A 189 -11.97 -15.31 -13.59
N LYS A 190 -12.47 -16.45 -14.06
CA LYS A 190 -13.55 -16.51 -15.06
C LYS A 190 -14.87 -15.93 -14.59
N SER A 191 -15.12 -15.83 -13.29
CA SER A 191 -16.31 -15.21 -12.71
C SER A 191 -16.20 -13.69 -12.55
N MET A 192 -14.99 -13.13 -12.69
CA MET A 192 -14.76 -11.69 -12.69
C MET A 192 -15.24 -11.03 -13.98
N ASN A 193 -15.26 -9.70 -13.99
CA ASN A 193 -15.52 -8.94 -15.21
C ASN A 193 -14.44 -9.20 -16.26
N GLN A 194 -14.80 -8.95 -17.53
CA GLN A 194 -13.86 -9.08 -18.65
C GLN A 194 -12.60 -8.24 -18.39
N ASP A 195 -11.44 -8.80 -18.79
CA ASP A 195 -10.13 -8.17 -18.67
C ASP A 195 -9.82 -7.72 -17.22
N PRO A 196 -9.79 -8.67 -16.25
CA PRO A 196 -9.61 -8.35 -14.85
C PRO A 196 -8.20 -7.86 -14.57
N ILE A 197 -8.08 -6.97 -13.57
CA ILE A 197 -6.82 -6.48 -13.02
C ILE A 197 -6.49 -7.34 -11.79
N ILE A 198 -5.35 -8.02 -11.78
CA ILE A 198 -4.94 -8.91 -10.71
C ILE A 198 -3.63 -8.42 -10.08
N PHE A 199 -3.66 -8.19 -8.79
CA PHE A 199 -2.48 -8.00 -7.95
C PHE A 199 -2.34 -9.22 -7.04
N ALA A 200 -1.37 -10.08 -7.29
CA ALA A 200 -1.11 -11.29 -6.51
C ALA A 200 0.17 -11.09 -5.69
N LEU A 201 0.03 -10.56 -4.47
CA LEU A 201 1.13 -9.99 -3.70
C LEU A 201 1.55 -10.81 -2.49
N ALA A 202 0.91 -11.96 -2.21
CA ALA A 202 1.30 -12.85 -1.12
C ALA A 202 2.75 -13.32 -1.28
N ASN A 203 3.46 -13.39 -0.17
CA ASN A 203 4.86 -13.84 -0.08
C ASN A 203 4.97 -15.05 0.86
N PRO A 204 5.84 -16.02 0.53
CA PRO A 204 6.76 -16.10 -0.63
C PRO A 204 6.10 -16.60 -1.92
N LYS A 205 4.86 -17.07 -1.87
CA LYS A 205 4.09 -17.60 -3.00
C LYS A 205 2.83 -16.74 -3.21
N PRO A 206 2.54 -16.31 -4.47
CA PRO A 206 1.39 -15.45 -4.75
C PRO A 206 0.05 -16.21 -4.64
N GLU A 207 -1.06 -15.44 -4.62
CA GLU A 207 -2.43 -15.97 -4.61
C GLU A 207 -2.77 -16.83 -5.83
N ILE A 208 -2.06 -16.59 -6.93
CA ILE A 208 -2.07 -17.43 -8.14
C ILE A 208 -0.69 -17.33 -8.79
N GLU A 209 -0.20 -18.43 -9.32
CA GLU A 209 1.03 -18.42 -10.11
C GLU A 209 0.84 -17.57 -11.37
N PRO A 210 1.77 -16.64 -11.69
CA PRO A 210 1.63 -15.71 -12.81
C PRO A 210 1.40 -16.39 -14.15
N ASP A 211 2.14 -17.46 -14.44
CA ASP A 211 2.00 -18.20 -15.69
C ASP A 211 0.61 -18.84 -15.82
N LEU A 212 0.03 -19.32 -14.70
CA LEU A 212 -1.32 -19.85 -14.66
C LEU A 212 -2.38 -18.75 -14.86
N ALA A 213 -2.17 -17.58 -14.28
CA ALA A 213 -3.06 -16.43 -14.48
C ALA A 213 -3.08 -15.99 -15.95
N GLN A 214 -1.90 -15.86 -16.57
CA GLN A 214 -1.75 -15.48 -17.98
C GLN A 214 -2.35 -16.52 -18.92
N ALA A 215 -2.14 -17.82 -18.65
CA ALA A 215 -2.76 -18.91 -19.40
C ALA A 215 -4.31 -18.90 -19.33
N ASN A 216 -4.88 -18.24 -18.32
CA ASN A 216 -6.33 -18.05 -18.18
C ASN A 216 -6.81 -16.66 -18.61
N GLY A 217 -6.01 -15.93 -19.39
CA GLY A 217 -6.41 -14.69 -20.05
C GLY A 217 -6.21 -13.40 -19.21
N VAL A 218 -5.52 -13.47 -18.07
CA VAL A 218 -5.16 -12.28 -17.30
C VAL A 218 -4.03 -11.53 -18.00
N ARG A 219 -4.31 -10.33 -18.48
CA ARG A 219 -3.33 -9.44 -19.10
C ARG A 219 -2.74 -8.45 -18.12
N LEU A 220 -3.57 -7.91 -17.24
CA LEU A 220 -3.19 -6.88 -16.26
C LEU A 220 -2.83 -7.56 -14.93
N LEU A 221 -1.58 -8.01 -14.84
CA LEU A 221 -1.06 -8.75 -13.70
C LEU A 221 0.11 -8.02 -13.05
N ALA A 222 0.05 -7.85 -11.74
CA ALA A 222 1.13 -7.38 -10.88
C ALA A 222 1.43 -8.40 -9.78
N THR A 223 2.70 -8.53 -9.40
CA THR A 223 3.14 -9.46 -8.34
C THR A 223 4.17 -8.81 -7.42
N GLY A 224 4.49 -9.45 -6.29
CA GLY A 224 5.64 -9.07 -5.46
C GLY A 224 6.99 -9.57 -5.99
N SER A 225 7.01 -10.43 -7.01
CA SER A 225 8.23 -11.06 -7.51
C SER A 225 8.93 -10.24 -8.57
N SER A 226 10.26 -10.10 -8.45
CA SER A 226 11.11 -9.45 -9.47
C SER A 226 11.29 -10.27 -10.77
N LYS A 227 10.78 -11.50 -10.79
CA LYS A 227 10.85 -12.37 -11.98
C LYS A 227 9.82 -12.00 -13.06
N TYR A 228 8.81 -11.23 -12.70
CA TYR A 228 7.70 -10.86 -13.56
C TYR A 228 7.61 -9.34 -13.74
N PRO A 229 7.03 -8.84 -14.83
CA PRO A 229 6.78 -7.42 -15.00
C PRO A 229 5.77 -6.89 -13.96
N ASN A 230 5.72 -5.57 -13.81
CA ASN A 230 4.81 -4.91 -12.86
C ASN A 230 5.00 -5.39 -11.41
N GLN A 231 6.25 -5.43 -10.96
CA GLN A 231 6.56 -5.76 -9.58
C GLN A 231 6.03 -4.67 -8.64
N VAL A 232 5.23 -5.06 -7.65
CA VAL A 232 4.92 -4.21 -6.49
C VAL A 232 6.06 -4.33 -5.49
N ASN A 233 6.81 -3.25 -5.33
CA ASN A 233 7.95 -3.20 -4.43
C ASN A 233 8.02 -1.84 -3.73
N ASN A 234 8.01 -1.84 -2.41
CA ASN A 234 7.99 -0.64 -1.58
C ASN A 234 9.23 0.26 -1.77
N ILE A 235 10.31 -0.27 -2.33
CA ILE A 235 11.51 0.50 -2.71
C ILE A 235 11.20 1.64 -3.70
N LEU A 236 10.10 1.56 -4.42
CA LEU A 236 9.64 2.66 -5.29
C LEU A 236 9.22 3.89 -4.49
N ALA A 237 8.79 3.71 -3.25
CA ALA A 237 8.26 4.79 -2.41
C ALA A 237 9.26 5.29 -1.36
N PHE A 238 9.72 4.42 -0.43
CA PHE A 238 10.35 4.86 0.82
C PHE A 238 11.64 5.67 0.68
N PRO A 239 12.57 5.39 -0.25
CA PRO A 239 13.82 6.15 -0.30
C PRO A 239 13.59 7.61 -0.69
N GLY A 240 12.80 7.84 -1.73
CA GLY A 240 12.45 9.19 -2.19
C GLY A 240 11.56 9.94 -1.20
N LEU A 241 10.62 9.24 -0.57
CA LEU A 241 9.73 9.80 0.45
C LEU A 241 10.53 10.35 1.64
N PHE A 242 11.42 9.56 2.24
CA PHE A 242 12.23 10.04 3.36
C PHE A 242 13.21 11.12 2.95
N LYS A 243 13.86 11.01 1.78
CA LYS A 243 14.71 12.08 1.25
C LYS A 243 13.96 13.41 1.18
N GLY A 244 12.72 13.39 0.70
CA GLY A 244 11.86 14.58 0.62
C GLY A 244 11.44 15.10 1.99
N LEU A 245 10.98 14.23 2.89
CA LEU A 245 10.59 14.61 4.24
C LEU A 245 11.74 15.27 5.03
N LEU A 246 12.93 14.69 4.94
CA LEU A 246 14.12 15.24 5.61
C LEU A 246 14.51 16.60 5.04
N ALA A 247 14.51 16.76 3.71
CA ALA A 247 14.85 18.02 3.05
C ALA A 247 13.83 19.14 3.37
N ALA A 248 12.55 18.83 3.38
CA ALA A 248 11.49 19.78 3.63
C ALA A 248 11.19 20.01 5.13
N LYS A 249 11.85 19.25 6.02
CA LYS A 249 11.51 19.17 7.45
C LYS A 249 10.03 18.83 7.67
N GLY A 250 9.54 17.89 6.86
CA GLY A 250 8.18 17.34 6.96
C GLY A 250 8.00 16.54 8.25
N ARG A 251 6.78 16.57 8.79
CA ARG A 251 6.47 15.91 10.08
C ARG A 251 5.52 14.74 9.96
N LYS A 252 4.73 14.67 8.87
CA LYS A 252 3.67 13.67 8.72
C LYS A 252 3.74 12.96 7.38
N VAL A 253 3.43 11.68 7.42
CA VAL A 253 3.10 10.88 6.24
C VAL A 253 1.60 10.64 6.28
N ASP A 254 0.82 11.61 5.82
CA ASP A 254 -0.63 11.51 5.77
C ASP A 254 -1.13 10.91 4.44
N VAL A 255 -2.43 10.67 4.37
CA VAL A 255 -3.06 10.07 3.18
C VAL A 255 -2.90 10.97 1.94
N GLY A 256 -2.89 12.30 2.11
CA GLY A 256 -2.67 13.26 1.01
C GLY A 256 -1.28 13.12 0.40
N LEU A 257 -0.25 13.01 1.23
CA LEU A 257 1.11 12.77 0.79
C LEU A 257 1.24 11.41 0.09
N GLN A 258 0.66 10.35 0.66
CA GLN A 258 0.65 9.02 0.04
C GLN A 258 -0.01 9.02 -1.34
N MET A 259 -1.15 9.70 -1.48
CA MET A 259 -1.85 9.91 -2.76
C MET A 259 -0.98 10.65 -3.78
N THR A 260 -0.29 11.69 -3.34
CA THR A 260 0.59 12.50 -4.20
C THR A 260 1.75 11.64 -4.71
N VAL A 261 2.38 10.86 -3.85
CA VAL A 261 3.46 9.94 -4.23
C VAL A 261 2.96 8.86 -5.20
N ALA A 262 1.81 8.24 -4.91
CA ALA A 262 1.22 7.23 -5.79
C ALA A 262 0.92 7.78 -7.20
N ARG A 263 0.35 8.97 -7.29
CA ARG A 263 0.08 9.64 -8.57
C ARG A 263 1.36 9.99 -9.32
N SER A 264 2.39 10.43 -8.62
CA SER A 264 3.69 10.76 -9.22
C SER A 264 4.38 9.52 -9.78
N LEU A 265 4.35 8.40 -9.06
CA LEU A 265 4.84 7.12 -9.55
C LEU A 265 4.06 6.65 -10.79
N ALA A 266 2.74 6.73 -10.76
CA ALA A 266 1.90 6.38 -11.91
C ALA A 266 2.23 7.25 -13.14
N ALA A 267 2.45 8.54 -12.94
CA ALA A 267 2.75 9.51 -14.01
C ALA A 267 4.13 9.30 -14.66
N MET A 268 5.04 8.55 -14.03
CA MET A 268 6.32 8.17 -14.66
C MET A 268 6.12 7.35 -15.95
N ILE A 269 4.97 6.70 -16.09
CA ILE A 269 4.63 5.92 -17.29
C ILE A 269 3.55 6.69 -18.04
N SER A 270 3.95 7.43 -19.08
CA SER A 270 3.04 8.25 -19.88
C SER A 270 2.03 7.41 -20.66
N GLU A 271 2.48 6.28 -21.21
CA GLU A 271 1.69 5.32 -21.99
C GLU A 271 1.78 3.94 -21.37
N PRO A 272 0.95 3.64 -20.34
CA PRO A 272 1.01 2.34 -19.69
C PRO A 272 0.52 1.21 -20.61
N THR A 273 1.21 0.07 -20.53
CA THR A 273 0.87 -1.17 -21.22
C THR A 273 0.67 -2.32 -20.23
N ALA A 274 0.14 -3.43 -20.67
CA ALA A 274 -0.02 -4.61 -19.83
C ALA A 274 1.32 -5.11 -19.25
N GLU A 275 2.41 -4.93 -19.98
CA GLU A 275 3.75 -5.32 -19.58
C GLU A 275 4.44 -4.26 -18.70
N LYS A 276 3.95 -3.02 -18.73
CA LYS A 276 4.52 -1.91 -17.94
C LYS A 276 3.46 -0.91 -17.51
N PHE A 277 2.85 -1.14 -16.35
CA PHE A 277 1.95 -0.20 -15.69
C PHE A 277 2.38 0.16 -14.25
N ILE A 278 3.46 -0.46 -13.76
CA ILE A 278 4.17 -0.07 -12.53
C ILE A 278 5.60 0.25 -12.93
N PRO A 279 6.21 1.36 -12.43
CA PRO A 279 7.61 1.64 -12.65
C PRO A 279 8.49 0.50 -12.13
N ASN A 280 9.61 0.23 -12.79
CA ASN A 280 10.59 -0.71 -12.29
C ASN A 280 11.52 -0.02 -11.30
N VAL A 281 12.02 -0.76 -10.31
CA VAL A 281 12.96 -0.23 -9.30
C VAL A 281 14.28 0.28 -9.92
N PHE A 282 14.62 -0.18 -11.13
CA PHE A 282 15.78 0.24 -11.89
C PHE A 282 15.49 1.34 -12.92
N ASP A 283 14.25 1.79 -13.03
CA ASP A 283 13.92 2.94 -13.89
C ASP A 283 14.61 4.20 -13.32
N GLY A 284 15.29 4.95 -14.18
CA GLY A 284 15.94 6.18 -13.76
C GLY A 284 14.92 7.21 -13.26
N GLY A 285 15.28 7.92 -12.19
CA GLY A 285 14.49 9.05 -11.69
C GLY A 285 13.36 8.70 -10.71
N VAL A 286 13.18 7.43 -10.32
CA VAL A 286 12.14 7.03 -9.35
C VAL A 286 12.29 7.81 -8.04
N VAL A 287 13.48 7.81 -7.44
CA VAL A 287 13.75 8.51 -6.17
C VAL A 287 13.52 10.00 -6.31
N ASP A 288 13.97 10.60 -7.40
CA ASP A 288 13.83 12.05 -7.62
C ASP A 288 12.37 12.43 -7.91
N THR A 289 11.61 11.59 -8.58
CA THR A 289 10.17 11.79 -8.79
C THR A 289 9.42 11.82 -7.47
N VAL A 290 9.67 10.85 -6.61
CA VAL A 290 9.03 10.79 -5.28
C VAL A 290 9.52 11.94 -4.38
N PHE A 291 10.83 12.23 -4.39
CA PHE A 291 11.43 13.36 -3.68
C PHE A 291 10.74 14.69 -4.04
N ASN A 292 10.62 15.00 -5.32
CA ASN A 292 9.99 16.23 -5.78
C ASN A 292 8.50 16.28 -5.42
N ALA A 293 7.78 15.16 -5.54
CA ALA A 293 6.38 15.06 -5.14
C ALA A 293 6.17 15.38 -3.66
N VAL A 294 7.07 14.92 -2.79
CA VAL A 294 7.05 15.25 -1.36
C VAL A 294 7.29 16.73 -1.11
N LEU A 295 8.30 17.31 -1.78
CA LEU A 295 8.60 18.74 -1.63
C LEU A 295 7.42 19.61 -2.07
N ASP A 296 6.82 19.31 -3.20
CA ASP A 296 5.68 20.05 -3.74
C ASP A 296 4.47 19.96 -2.82
N TYR A 297 4.17 18.77 -2.31
CA TYR A 297 3.08 18.56 -1.35
C TYR A 297 3.25 19.40 -0.09
N ILE A 298 4.43 19.34 0.56
CA ILE A 298 4.71 20.09 1.79
C ILE A 298 4.70 21.60 1.55
N LYS A 299 5.14 22.06 0.38
CA LYS A 299 5.08 23.48 0.00
C LYS A 299 3.63 23.97 -0.13
N GLN A 300 2.78 23.19 -0.78
CA GLN A 300 1.35 23.52 -0.93
C GLN A 300 0.65 23.57 0.42
N GLU A 301 0.90 22.62 1.32
CA GLU A 301 0.33 22.64 2.67
C GLU A 301 0.71 23.90 3.47
N LYS A 302 1.97 24.33 3.38
CA LYS A 302 2.43 25.57 4.06
C LYS A 302 1.74 26.81 3.51
N THR A 303 1.59 26.92 2.19
CA THR A 303 0.89 28.05 1.55
C THR A 303 -0.57 28.12 1.98
N THR A 304 -1.28 26.98 1.98
CA THR A 304 -2.68 26.91 2.40
C THR A 304 -2.86 27.27 3.88
N ALA A 305 -1.92 26.89 4.74
CA ALA A 305 -1.95 27.25 6.16
C ALA A 305 -1.72 28.75 6.40
N GLU A 306 -0.89 29.40 5.58
CA GLU A 306 -0.63 30.85 5.66
C GLU A 306 -1.80 31.69 5.11
N GLU A 307 -2.51 31.22 4.10
CA GLU A 307 -3.68 31.89 3.53
C GLU A 307 -4.96 31.76 4.40
N GLY A 308 -4.99 30.78 5.30
CA GLY A 308 -6.13 30.50 6.20
C GLY A 308 -6.05 31.19 7.58
N THR A 309 -4.95 31.93 7.84
CA THR A 309 -4.74 32.73 9.08
C THR A 309 -4.88 34.19 8.79
#